data_a7b0d4318864466739d3566ae52195fc
#
_entry.id   a7b0d4318864466739d3566ae52195fc
#
_cell.length_a   1.000
_cell.length_b   1.000
_cell.length_c   1.000
_cell.angle_alpha   90.00
_cell.angle_beta   90.00
_cell.angle_gamma   90.00
#
_symmetry.space_group_name_H-M   'P 1'
#
loop_
_entity.id
_entity.type
_entity.pdbx_description
1 polymer ?
#
loop_
_entity_poly.entity_id
_entity_poly.type
_entity_poly.pdbx_seq_one_letter_code
_entity_poly.pdbx_strand_id
1 'polypeptide(L)' 'MIDSTAVIHPSSIVEEGTIIGAGVQIGPFCTVGANVSIGEGTVLKSHVVVNGHTSIGKDNTIYQFASIGEANQD' A
#
# COMPACT_ATOMS: atom_id res chain seq x y z
N MET A 1 -6.29 2.41 -9.77
CA MET A 1 -5.35 2.74 -10.85
C MET A 1 -3.92 2.72 -10.32
N ILE A 2 -3.05 2.03 -10.99
CA ILE A 2 -1.66 1.90 -10.57
C ILE A 2 -0.79 2.64 -11.58
N ASP A 3 0.00 3.59 -11.08
CA ASP A 3 0.91 4.35 -11.94
C ASP A 3 1.96 3.41 -12.53
N SER A 4 2.33 3.66 -13.79
CA SER A 4 3.25 2.77 -14.51
C SER A 4 4.65 2.73 -13.91
N THR A 5 5.02 3.73 -13.11
CA THR A 5 6.33 3.77 -12.46
C THR A 5 6.34 3.09 -11.10
N ALA A 6 5.20 2.65 -10.60
CA ALA A 6 5.14 1.94 -9.32
C ALA A 6 5.75 0.55 -9.47
N VAL A 7 6.44 0.10 -8.44
CA VAL A 7 7.07 -1.22 -8.40
C VAL A 7 6.38 -2.03 -7.31
N ILE A 8 5.72 -3.11 -7.72
CA ILE A 8 4.98 -3.97 -6.80
C ILE A 8 5.57 -5.36 -6.86
N HIS A 9 6.03 -5.86 -5.71
CA HIS A 9 6.61 -7.19 -5.65
C HIS A 9 5.52 -8.23 -6.01
N PRO A 10 5.86 -9.22 -6.83
CA PRO A 10 4.85 -10.19 -7.31
C PRO A 10 4.18 -11.01 -6.20
N SER A 11 4.79 -11.11 -5.02
CA SER A 11 4.16 -11.82 -3.91
C SER A 11 3.13 -10.97 -3.16
N SER A 12 3.00 -9.70 -3.50
CA SER A 12 2.06 -8.81 -2.82
C SER A 12 0.71 -8.81 -3.51
N ILE A 13 -0.33 -8.57 -2.75
CA ILE A 13 -1.70 -8.51 -3.24
C ILE A 13 -2.16 -7.06 -3.22
N VAL A 14 -2.44 -6.51 -4.39
CA VAL A 14 -3.01 -5.18 -4.51
C VAL A 14 -4.37 -5.36 -5.18
N GLU A 15 -5.42 -5.09 -4.43
CA GLU A 15 -6.76 -5.36 -4.92
C GLU A 15 -7.17 -4.35 -5.98
N GLU A 16 -8.07 -4.77 -6.84
CA GLU A 16 -8.61 -3.90 -7.87
C GLU A 16 -9.30 -2.69 -7.24
N GLY A 17 -9.07 -1.51 -7.79
CA GLY A 17 -9.62 -0.29 -7.23
C GLY A 17 -8.62 0.52 -6.43
N THR A 18 -7.51 -0.08 -6.04
CA THR A 18 -6.45 0.63 -5.32
C THR A 18 -5.84 1.72 -6.21
N ILE A 19 -5.52 2.85 -5.62
CA ILE A 19 -4.84 3.94 -6.33
C ILE A 19 -3.40 4.02 -5.84
N ILE A 20 -2.46 3.76 -6.74
CA ILE A 20 -1.03 3.76 -6.41
C ILE A 20 -0.34 4.85 -7.22
N GLY A 21 0.29 5.77 -6.53
CA GLY A 21 0.96 6.91 -7.16
C GLY A 21 2.30 6.58 -7.80
N ALA A 22 2.87 7.58 -8.45
CA ALA A 22 4.14 7.43 -9.15
C ALA A 22 5.26 7.10 -8.19
N GLY A 23 6.16 6.21 -8.59
CA GLY A 23 7.34 5.86 -7.83
C GLY A 23 7.10 5.11 -6.54
N VAL A 24 5.87 4.69 -6.28
CA VAL A 24 5.55 3.90 -5.08
C VAL A 24 6.23 2.55 -5.19
N GLN A 25 6.79 2.08 -4.09
CA GLN A 25 7.40 0.76 -4.02
C GLN A 25 6.67 -0.08 -2.99
N ILE A 26 6.19 -1.23 -3.41
CA ILE A 26 5.52 -2.18 -2.51
C ILE A 26 6.36 -3.44 -2.46
N GLY A 27 6.96 -3.69 -1.30
CA GLY A 27 7.81 -4.84 -1.07
C GLY A 27 7.02 -6.13 -0.97
N PRO A 28 7.70 -7.24 -0.64
CA PRO A 28 7.07 -8.56 -0.67
C PRO A 28 6.05 -8.76 0.45
N PHE A 29 5.07 -9.59 0.17
CA PHE A 29 4.07 -10.06 1.14
C PHE A 29 3.26 -8.93 1.76
N CYS A 30 2.99 -7.90 0.96
CA CYS A 30 2.09 -6.81 1.37
C CYS A 30 0.69 -7.07 0.86
N THR A 31 -0.30 -6.56 1.56
CA THR A 31 -1.69 -6.61 1.13
C THR A 31 -2.26 -5.20 1.14
N VAL A 32 -2.80 -4.76 0.02
CA VAL A 32 -3.36 -3.41 -0.11
C VAL A 32 -4.79 -3.53 -0.61
N GLY A 33 -5.71 -2.99 0.16
CA GLY A 33 -7.13 -3.11 -0.13
C GLY A 33 -7.64 -2.18 -1.22
N ALA A 34 -8.85 -2.45 -1.70
CA ALA A 34 -9.43 -1.76 -2.85
C ALA A 34 -9.72 -0.28 -2.62
N ASN A 35 -9.95 0.11 -1.38
CA ASN A 35 -10.30 1.50 -1.07
C ASN A 35 -9.10 2.29 -0.52
N VAL A 36 -7.91 1.87 -0.87
CA VAL A 36 -6.66 2.46 -0.41
C VAL A 36 -6.06 3.32 -1.50
N SER A 37 -5.51 4.46 -1.11
CA SER A 37 -4.79 5.37 -2.00
C SER A 37 -3.41 5.58 -1.41
N ILE A 38 -2.38 5.38 -2.21
CA ILE A 38 -0.99 5.57 -1.74
C ILE A 38 -0.33 6.64 -2.58
N GLY A 39 0.15 7.69 -1.91
CA GLY A 39 0.74 8.84 -2.58
C GLY A 39 2.13 8.58 -3.13
N GLU A 40 2.55 9.46 -4.02
CA GLU A 40 3.79 9.38 -4.77
C GLU A 40 4.99 9.15 -3.86
N GLY A 41 5.90 8.26 -4.27
CA GLY A 41 7.18 8.03 -3.60
C GLY A 41 7.12 7.24 -2.32
N THR A 42 5.94 6.83 -1.89
CA THR A 42 5.79 6.06 -0.65
C THR A 42 6.33 4.65 -0.82
N VAL A 43 6.96 4.12 0.21
CA VAL A 43 7.55 2.78 0.22
C VAL A 43 6.90 1.93 1.30
N LEU A 44 6.38 0.78 0.92
CA LEU A 44 5.95 -0.26 1.85
C LEU A 44 7.04 -1.32 1.88
N LYS A 45 7.60 -1.63 3.04
CA LYS A 45 8.73 -2.54 3.12
C LYS A 45 8.32 -3.98 2.82
N SER A 46 7.91 -4.72 3.81
CA SER A 46 7.43 -6.09 3.61
C SER A 46 6.42 -6.41 4.69
N HIS A 47 5.52 -7.35 4.40
CA HIS A 47 4.53 -7.79 5.39
C HIS A 47 3.73 -6.60 5.95
N VAL A 48 3.32 -5.70 5.07
CA VAL A 48 2.53 -4.54 5.45
C VAL A 48 1.10 -4.75 4.97
N VAL A 49 0.14 -4.50 5.84
CA VAL A 49 -1.28 -4.60 5.50
C VAL A 49 -1.88 -3.20 5.53
N VAL A 50 -2.50 -2.78 4.44
CA VAL A 50 -3.21 -1.50 4.36
C VAL A 50 -4.62 -1.77 3.90
N ASN A 51 -5.59 -1.49 4.74
CA ASN A 51 -6.99 -1.83 4.48
C ASN A 51 -7.90 -0.65 4.78
N GLY A 52 -9.20 -0.88 4.57
CA GLY A 52 -10.22 0.11 4.84
C GLY A 52 -10.17 1.27 3.86
N HIS A 53 -10.83 2.36 4.20
CA HIS A 53 -10.79 3.60 3.41
C HIS A 53 -9.60 4.42 3.90
N THR A 54 -8.44 4.16 3.34
CA THR A 54 -7.19 4.70 3.84
C THR A 54 -6.46 5.47 2.75
N SER A 55 -5.97 6.64 3.09
CA SER A 55 -5.15 7.44 2.18
C SER A 55 -3.79 7.67 2.83
N ILE A 56 -2.74 7.23 2.16
CA ILE A 56 -1.37 7.44 2.62
C ILE A 56 -0.76 8.53 1.74
N GLY A 57 -0.16 9.53 2.37
CA GLY A 57 0.41 10.67 1.66
C GLY A 57 1.69 10.32 0.91
N LYS A 58 2.39 11.36 0.45
CA LYS A 58 3.61 11.22 -0.35
C LYS A 58 4.81 10.90 0.52
N ASP A 59 5.77 10.20 -0.05
CA ASP A 59 7.13 10.04 0.49
C ASP A 59 7.17 9.47 1.89
N ASN A 60 6.19 8.62 2.24
CA ASN A 60 6.20 7.91 3.51
C ASN A 60 6.94 6.59 3.37
N THR A 61 7.51 6.12 4.46
CA THR A 61 8.07 4.78 4.53
C THR A 61 7.34 4.01 5.60
N ILE A 62 6.71 2.93 5.18
CA ILE A 62 5.96 2.06 6.09
C ILE A 62 6.79 0.82 6.31
N TYR A 63 7.17 0.58 7.55
CA TYR A 63 8.06 -0.52 7.88
C TYR A 63 7.30 -1.83 8.03
N GLN A 64 8.05 -2.91 8.03
CA GLN A 64 7.50 -4.26 8.05
C GLN A 64 6.63 -4.52 9.27
N PHE A 65 5.63 -5.36 9.08
CA PHE A 65 4.64 -5.78 10.08
C PHE A 65 3.70 -4.66 10.52
N ALA A 66 3.63 -3.57 9.76
CA ALA A 66 2.66 -2.52 10.05
C ALA A 66 1.27 -2.92 9.54
N SER A 67 0.26 -2.50 10.28
CA SER A 67 -1.13 -2.69 9.89
C SER A 67 -1.81 -1.34 9.94
N ILE A 68 -2.30 -0.86 8.80
CA ILE A 68 -2.84 0.48 8.66
C ILE A 68 -4.28 0.39 8.20
N GLY A 69 -5.16 1.14 8.85
CA GLY A 69 -6.55 1.25 8.44
C GLY A 69 -7.40 0.04 8.76
N GLU A 70 -6.91 -0.88 9.59
CA GLU A 70 -7.70 -2.03 10.01
C GLU A 70 -8.88 -1.60 10.88
N ALA A 71 -9.97 -2.32 10.77
CA ALA A 71 -11.14 -2.05 11.57
C ALA A 71 -10.82 -2.26 13.04
N ASN A 72 -11.36 -1.39 13.88
CA ASN A 72 -11.18 -1.51 15.31
C ASN A 72 -11.95 -2.71 15.83
N GLN A 73 -11.31 -3.49 16.67
CA GLN A 73 -11.88 -4.73 17.20
C GLN A 73 -12.39 -4.57 18.62
N ASP A 74 -13.21 -3.62 18.85
CA ASP A 74 -13.77 -3.37 20.19
C ASP A 74 -14.71 -4.48 20.63
#